data_75a6d59cb20556965d714370997138ec
#
_entry.id   75a6d59cb20556965d714370997138ec
#
_cell.length_a   1.000
_cell.length_b   1.000
_cell.length_c   1.000
_cell.angle_alpha   90.00
_cell.angle_beta   90.00
_cell.angle_gamma   90.00
#
_symmetry.space_group_name_H-M   'P 1'
#
loop_
_entity.id
_entity.type
_entity.pdbx_description
1 polymer ?
#
loop_
_entity_poly.entity_id
_entity_poly.type
_entity_poly.pdbx_seq_one_letter_code
_entity_poly.pdbx_strand_id
1 'polypeptide(L)'
;MPVVLIIILSVVVFVLLIIFISSIKVVKQTEKYIIERLGAYRTTWGVGIHMLLPFFDRVVLKVSMKEQVKDFEPQSVITKDNVTMQIDTVVFFVVTDAKLYAYGVENPMSAINYLSATTLRNIIGELALDECLTSREIINEKMRKILDEATDPWGIKVNRVEVKNILPPKDIREAMEKQMRAEREKREKVLLAEGQKQSAILVAEGEKQSAILKAEADKQMAILRAEGEAESLRQVKKAEADSIRMVKEAEAQGLEMINKAKPSEAALKLRYYEALGKMADGKATKIFLPADFNKIGSAASVIKEVVKDDK
;
A
#
# COMPACT_ATOMS: atom_id res chain seq x y z
N MET A 1 -36.89 7.48 92.18
CA MET A 1 -37.06 6.21 91.49
C MET A 1 -37.42 6.36 89.95
N PRO A 2 -38.47 7.16 89.53
CA PRO A 2 -38.86 7.21 88.15
C PRO A 2 -37.82 7.84 87.17
N VAL A 3 -37.05 8.88 87.68
CA VAL A 3 -36.05 9.57 86.83
C VAL A 3 -34.85 8.67 86.42
N VAL A 4 -34.36 7.87 87.38
CA VAL A 4 -33.26 6.92 87.13
C VAL A 4 -33.67 5.86 86.16
N LEU A 5 -34.93 5.37 86.22
CA LEU A 5 -35.46 4.40 85.30
C LEU A 5 -35.58 4.97 83.85
N ILE A 6 -36.00 6.21 83.74
CA ILE A 6 -36.08 6.92 82.45
C ILE A 6 -34.68 7.11 81.81
N ILE A 7 -33.66 7.44 82.63
CA ILE A 7 -32.27 7.58 82.12
C ILE A 7 -31.75 6.22 81.66
N ILE A 8 -31.94 5.13 82.41
CA ILE A 8 -31.52 3.79 82.03
C ILE A 8 -32.22 3.36 80.69
N LEU A 9 -33.52 3.60 80.60
CA LEU A 9 -34.28 3.26 79.38
C LEU A 9 -33.80 4.07 78.15
N SER A 10 -33.52 5.36 78.32
CA SER A 10 -32.99 6.21 77.28
C SER A 10 -31.59 5.76 76.77
N VAL A 11 -30.71 5.35 77.68
CA VAL A 11 -29.39 4.81 77.39
C VAL A 11 -29.53 3.48 76.59
N VAL A 12 -30.42 2.57 77.09
CA VAL A 12 -30.66 1.30 76.35
C VAL A 12 -31.23 1.54 74.99
N VAL A 13 -32.20 2.41 74.81
CA VAL A 13 -32.74 2.76 73.43
C VAL A 13 -31.67 3.39 72.59
N PHE A 14 -30.81 4.25 73.12
CA PHE A 14 -29.73 4.85 72.35
C PHE A 14 -28.70 3.81 71.92
N VAL A 15 -28.33 2.86 72.73
CA VAL A 15 -27.42 1.74 72.39
C VAL A 15 -28.06 0.84 71.34
N LEU A 16 -29.33 0.49 71.50
CA LEU A 16 -30.04 -0.29 70.49
C LEU A 16 -30.09 0.42 69.13
N LEU A 17 -30.29 1.74 69.13
CA LEU A 17 -30.29 2.54 67.91
C LEU A 17 -28.91 2.58 67.24
N ILE A 18 -27.82 2.70 68.00
CA ILE A 18 -26.45 2.61 67.47
C ILE A 18 -26.21 1.23 66.85
N ILE A 19 -26.60 0.14 67.51
CA ILE A 19 -26.46 -1.21 67.02
C ILE A 19 -27.27 -1.38 65.74
N PHE A 20 -28.49 -0.86 65.68
CA PHE A 20 -29.32 -0.90 64.46
C PHE A 20 -28.70 -0.18 63.31
N ILE A 21 -28.21 1.02 63.48
CA ILE A 21 -27.54 1.80 62.44
C ILE A 21 -26.27 1.09 61.99
N SER A 22 -25.48 0.52 62.89
CA SER A 22 -24.24 -0.23 62.57
C SER A 22 -24.52 -1.53 61.81
N SER A 23 -25.74 -2.08 61.94
CA SER A 23 -26.20 -3.32 61.26
C SER A 23 -26.46 -3.10 59.77
N ILE A 24 -26.69 -1.87 59.34
CA ILE A 24 -26.98 -1.57 57.92
C ILE A 24 -25.66 -1.55 57.13
N LYS A 25 -25.56 -2.40 56.14
CA LYS A 25 -24.41 -2.46 55.21
C LYS A 25 -24.89 -2.23 53.79
N VAL A 26 -24.20 -1.35 53.05
CA VAL A 26 -24.46 -1.08 51.64
C VAL A 26 -23.42 -1.83 50.82
N VAL A 27 -23.88 -2.69 49.95
CA VAL A 27 -23.02 -3.44 49.02
C VAL A 27 -22.97 -2.71 47.69
N LYS A 28 -21.77 -2.40 47.22
CA LYS A 28 -21.54 -1.72 45.95
C LYS A 28 -21.84 -2.66 44.78
N GLN A 29 -22.18 -2.09 43.63
CA GLN A 29 -22.53 -2.85 42.41
C GLN A 29 -21.42 -3.80 41.96
N THR A 30 -20.17 -3.50 42.25
CA THR A 30 -19.01 -4.27 41.79
C THR A 30 -18.49 -5.26 42.83
N GLU A 31 -19.18 -5.42 43.94
CA GLU A 31 -18.75 -6.25 45.07
C GLU A 31 -19.85 -7.25 45.44
N LYS A 32 -19.46 -8.39 45.97
CA LYS A 32 -20.33 -9.33 46.67
C LYS A 32 -19.75 -9.60 48.06
N TYR A 33 -20.60 -9.63 49.09
CA TYR A 33 -20.18 -9.91 50.46
C TYR A 33 -20.63 -11.30 50.88
N ILE A 34 -19.71 -12.07 51.41
CA ILE A 34 -19.99 -13.40 51.96
C ILE A 34 -20.26 -13.29 53.43
N ILE A 35 -21.42 -13.79 53.81
CA ILE A 35 -21.92 -13.72 55.20
C ILE A 35 -21.91 -15.10 55.81
N GLU A 36 -21.25 -15.22 56.94
CA GLU A 36 -21.33 -16.38 57.82
C GLU A 36 -22.20 -16.09 59.03
N ARG A 37 -22.90 -17.12 59.45
CA ARG A 37 -23.62 -17.12 60.75
C ARG A 37 -23.06 -18.21 61.61
N LEU A 38 -22.49 -17.83 62.74
CA LEU A 38 -21.88 -18.76 63.73
C LEU A 38 -20.88 -19.75 63.06
N GLY A 39 -20.11 -19.26 62.08
CA GLY A 39 -19.12 -20.09 61.38
C GLY A 39 -19.63 -20.89 60.17
N ALA A 40 -20.93 -20.89 59.91
CA ALA A 40 -21.50 -21.54 58.74
C ALA A 40 -21.83 -20.52 57.62
N TYR A 41 -21.60 -20.87 56.37
CA TYR A 41 -22.03 -20.03 55.23
C TYR A 41 -23.56 -19.85 55.26
N ARG A 42 -24.02 -18.62 55.27
CA ARG A 42 -25.42 -18.28 55.23
C ARG A 42 -25.90 -17.86 53.86
N THR A 43 -25.29 -16.82 53.32
CA THR A 43 -25.70 -16.21 52.04
C THR A 43 -24.63 -15.33 51.47
N THR A 44 -24.69 -15.04 50.16
CA THR A 44 -23.89 -14.05 49.45
C THR A 44 -24.77 -12.84 49.17
N TRP A 45 -24.40 -11.67 49.70
CA TRP A 45 -25.13 -10.45 49.44
C TRP A 45 -24.70 -9.84 48.09
N GLY A 46 -25.69 -9.58 47.25
CA GLY A 46 -25.56 -8.79 46.05
C GLY A 46 -25.67 -7.28 46.35
N VAL A 47 -25.86 -6.52 45.27
CA VAL A 47 -26.00 -5.05 45.31
C VAL A 47 -27.21 -4.62 46.13
N GLY A 48 -27.03 -3.57 46.92
CA GLY A 48 -28.13 -2.96 47.67
C GLY A 48 -27.86 -2.79 49.15
N ILE A 49 -28.91 -2.48 49.89
CA ILE A 49 -28.89 -2.31 51.36
C ILE A 49 -29.25 -3.65 52.01
N HIS A 50 -28.39 -4.11 52.87
CA HIS A 50 -28.60 -5.34 53.63
C HIS A 50 -28.43 -5.09 55.13
N MET A 51 -29.12 -5.90 55.93
CA MET A 51 -29.10 -5.86 57.35
C MET A 51 -28.32 -7.01 57.95
N LEU A 52 -27.26 -6.74 58.65
CA LEU A 52 -26.43 -7.69 59.37
C LEU A 52 -26.99 -7.86 60.79
N LEU A 53 -27.24 -9.12 61.22
CA LEU A 53 -27.58 -9.36 62.60
C LEU A 53 -26.29 -9.26 63.46
N PRO A 54 -26.16 -8.24 64.29
CA PRO A 54 -24.99 -8.09 65.15
C PRO A 54 -24.84 -9.32 66.07
N PHE A 55 -23.62 -9.69 66.38
CA PHE A 55 -23.19 -10.85 67.16
C PHE A 55 -23.33 -12.21 66.46
N PHE A 56 -24.29 -12.40 65.54
CA PHE A 56 -24.53 -13.69 64.90
C PHE A 56 -23.95 -13.74 63.49
N ASP A 57 -24.10 -12.65 62.70
CA ASP A 57 -23.67 -12.60 61.33
C ASP A 57 -22.35 -11.84 61.20
N ARG A 58 -21.44 -12.38 60.39
CA ARG A 58 -20.13 -11.79 60.12
C ARG A 58 -19.92 -11.70 58.59
N VAL A 59 -19.39 -10.55 58.12
CA VAL A 59 -18.85 -10.44 56.75
C VAL A 59 -17.46 -11.06 56.75
N VAL A 60 -17.28 -12.19 56.08
CA VAL A 60 -16.02 -12.93 56.02
C VAL A 60 -15.13 -12.37 54.91
N LEU A 61 -15.71 -12.18 53.77
CA LEU A 61 -14.96 -11.72 52.60
C LEU A 61 -15.78 -10.74 51.75
N LYS A 62 -15.11 -9.74 51.21
CA LYS A 62 -15.63 -8.84 50.19
C LYS A 62 -14.94 -9.17 48.90
N VAL A 63 -15.68 -9.66 47.93
CA VAL A 63 -15.16 -10.11 46.65
C VAL A 63 -15.49 -9.09 45.56
N SER A 64 -14.47 -8.61 44.85
CA SER A 64 -14.65 -7.76 43.70
C SER A 64 -15.04 -8.63 42.49
N MET A 65 -16.14 -8.24 41.82
CA MET A 65 -16.61 -8.90 40.57
C MET A 65 -16.03 -8.28 39.32
N LYS A 66 -15.15 -7.27 39.47
CA LYS A 66 -14.42 -6.66 38.37
C LYS A 66 -13.30 -7.59 37.91
N GLU A 67 -12.90 -7.43 36.66
CA GLU A 67 -11.67 -8.03 36.19
C GLU A 67 -10.48 -7.56 37.01
N GLN A 68 -9.70 -8.50 37.44
CA GLN A 68 -8.49 -8.27 38.24
C GLN A 68 -7.28 -8.70 37.45
N VAL A 69 -6.18 -7.99 37.64
CA VAL A 69 -4.90 -8.27 37.01
C VAL A 69 -3.90 -8.63 38.10
N LYS A 70 -3.25 -9.76 37.95
CA LYS A 70 -2.21 -10.21 38.83
C LYS A 70 -0.92 -10.43 38.09
N ASP A 71 0.10 -9.69 38.44
CA ASP A 71 1.48 -9.87 37.97
C ASP A 71 2.17 -10.88 38.90
N PHE A 72 2.73 -11.94 38.31
CA PHE A 72 3.47 -12.95 39.05
C PHE A 72 4.96 -12.76 38.85
N GLU A 73 5.73 -13.06 39.88
CA GLU A 73 7.18 -12.96 39.85
C GLU A 73 7.80 -13.87 38.79
N PRO A 74 8.98 -13.49 38.22
CA PRO A 74 9.67 -14.29 37.23
C PRO A 74 9.94 -15.71 37.72
N GLN A 75 9.56 -16.70 36.91
CA GLN A 75 9.75 -18.11 37.16
C GLN A 75 10.93 -18.64 36.34
N SER A 76 11.82 -19.40 37.01
CA SER A 76 12.88 -20.12 36.31
C SER A 76 12.31 -21.35 35.62
N VAL A 77 12.47 -21.43 34.30
CA VAL A 77 12.02 -22.54 33.48
C VAL A 77 13.16 -23.04 32.59
N ILE A 78 13.10 -24.29 32.16
CA ILE A 78 14.08 -24.92 31.28
C ILE A 78 13.37 -25.31 30.01
N THR A 79 13.93 -24.90 28.86
CA THR A 79 13.42 -25.27 27.55
C THR A 79 13.83 -26.67 27.14
N LYS A 80 13.24 -27.16 26.03
CA LYS A 80 13.57 -28.47 25.45
C LYS A 80 15.04 -28.61 25.04
N ASP A 81 15.67 -27.52 24.63
CA ASP A 81 17.08 -27.40 24.27
C ASP A 81 18.00 -27.11 25.48
N ASN A 82 17.48 -27.33 26.71
CA ASN A 82 18.16 -27.22 27.99
C ASN A 82 18.71 -25.83 28.34
N VAL A 83 18.04 -24.78 27.86
CA VAL A 83 18.36 -23.41 28.24
C VAL A 83 17.47 -22.98 29.43
N THR A 84 18.11 -22.56 30.53
CA THR A 84 17.40 -22.01 31.69
C THR A 84 17.09 -20.53 31.42
N MET A 85 15.81 -20.14 31.52
CA MET A 85 15.39 -18.76 31.34
C MET A 85 14.44 -18.32 32.45
N GLN A 86 14.26 -17.02 32.62
CA GLN A 86 13.28 -16.44 33.51
C GLN A 86 12.12 -15.86 32.69
N ILE A 87 10.90 -16.23 33.11
CA ILE A 87 9.67 -15.79 32.42
C ILE A 87 8.71 -15.28 33.49
N ASP A 88 8.23 -14.06 33.32
CA ASP A 88 7.16 -13.46 34.11
C ASP A 88 5.83 -13.50 33.34
N THR A 89 4.74 -13.70 34.10
CA THR A 89 3.41 -13.82 33.53
C THR A 89 2.43 -12.91 34.25
N VAL A 90 1.47 -12.41 33.47
CA VAL A 90 0.35 -11.61 33.97
C VAL A 90 -0.94 -12.37 33.67
N VAL A 91 -1.77 -12.54 34.70
CA VAL A 91 -3.05 -13.23 34.56
C VAL A 91 -4.18 -12.24 34.79
N PHE A 92 -5.11 -12.21 33.84
CA PHE A 92 -6.36 -11.44 33.88
C PHE A 92 -7.51 -12.39 34.20
N PHE A 93 -8.19 -12.15 35.30
CA PHE A 93 -9.25 -13.04 35.76
C PHE A 93 -10.42 -12.26 36.36
N VAL A 94 -11.57 -12.90 36.40
CA VAL A 94 -12.77 -12.37 37.04
C VAL A 94 -13.34 -13.43 37.99
N VAL A 95 -13.84 -13.02 39.13
CA VAL A 95 -14.57 -13.93 40.01
C VAL A 95 -16.00 -14.07 39.52
N THR A 96 -16.42 -15.28 39.17
CA THR A 96 -17.77 -15.61 38.70
C THR A 96 -18.69 -15.98 39.84
N ASP A 97 -18.17 -16.78 40.77
CA ASP A 97 -18.91 -17.19 42.00
C ASP A 97 -18.10 -16.84 43.25
N ALA A 98 -18.64 -15.88 44.01
CA ALA A 98 -18.00 -15.42 45.25
C ALA A 98 -17.98 -16.51 46.36
N LYS A 99 -18.94 -17.44 46.40
CA LYS A 99 -18.97 -18.54 47.36
C LYS A 99 -17.85 -19.54 47.08
N LEU A 100 -17.72 -19.97 45.82
CA LEU A 100 -16.65 -20.88 45.43
C LEU A 100 -15.27 -20.23 45.61
N TYR A 101 -15.17 -18.93 45.33
CA TYR A 101 -13.94 -18.18 45.58
C TYR A 101 -13.50 -18.17 47.05
N ALA A 102 -14.46 -18.09 47.99
CA ALA A 102 -14.13 -18.03 49.43
C ALA A 102 -13.89 -19.40 50.05
N TYR A 103 -14.54 -20.46 49.55
CA TYR A 103 -14.54 -21.77 50.20
C TYR A 103 -13.96 -22.90 49.31
N GLY A 104 -13.73 -22.63 48.02
CA GLY A 104 -13.22 -23.63 47.08
C GLY A 104 -11.72 -23.93 47.29
N VAL A 105 -10.96 -22.92 47.70
CA VAL A 105 -9.51 -23.02 47.98
C VAL A 105 -9.12 -22.05 49.10
N GLU A 106 -8.15 -22.41 49.90
CA GLU A 106 -7.73 -21.61 51.05
C GLU A 106 -7.18 -20.24 50.64
N ASN A 107 -6.32 -20.21 49.61
CA ASN A 107 -5.75 -18.98 49.09
C ASN A 107 -5.76 -18.99 47.56
N PRO A 108 -6.80 -18.42 46.94
CA PRO A 108 -6.95 -18.45 45.48
C PRO A 108 -5.78 -17.85 44.71
N MET A 109 -5.20 -16.76 45.21
CA MET A 109 -4.09 -16.07 44.54
C MET A 109 -2.80 -16.89 44.57
N SER A 110 -2.49 -17.51 45.70
CA SER A 110 -1.33 -18.41 45.81
C SER A 110 -1.52 -19.67 44.93
N ALA A 111 -2.74 -20.22 44.90
CA ALA A 111 -3.05 -21.37 44.11
C ALA A 111 -2.91 -21.08 42.60
N ILE A 112 -3.40 -19.94 42.10
CA ILE A 112 -3.20 -19.50 40.72
C ILE A 112 -1.72 -19.29 40.42
N ASN A 113 -0.95 -18.73 41.34
CA ASN A 113 0.49 -18.51 41.13
C ASN A 113 1.24 -19.84 40.95
N TYR A 114 1.02 -20.81 41.86
CA TYR A 114 1.67 -22.12 41.74
C TYR A 114 1.23 -22.89 40.52
N LEU A 115 -0.07 -22.81 40.17
CA LEU A 115 -0.62 -23.43 38.98
C LEU A 115 -0.02 -22.78 37.70
N SER A 116 0.05 -21.46 37.68
CA SER A 116 0.67 -20.72 36.57
C SER A 116 2.14 -21.10 36.40
N ALA A 117 2.91 -21.16 37.49
CA ALA A 117 4.32 -21.54 37.46
C ALA A 117 4.55 -22.98 36.95
N THR A 118 3.72 -23.91 37.40
CA THR A 118 3.85 -25.32 36.97
C THR A 118 3.39 -25.52 35.53
N THR A 119 2.29 -24.87 35.12
CA THR A 119 1.78 -24.92 33.75
C THR A 119 2.79 -24.30 32.77
N LEU A 120 3.32 -23.12 33.13
CA LEU A 120 4.36 -22.46 32.33
C LEU A 120 5.59 -23.37 32.14
N ARG A 121 6.06 -23.99 33.22
CA ARG A 121 7.20 -24.93 33.16
C ARG A 121 6.94 -26.10 32.21
N ASN A 122 5.75 -26.67 32.25
CA ASN A 122 5.39 -27.79 31.37
C ASN A 122 5.35 -27.32 29.91
N ILE A 123 4.69 -26.22 29.61
CA ILE A 123 4.57 -25.71 28.23
C ILE A 123 5.95 -25.33 27.66
N ILE A 124 6.77 -24.64 28.42
CA ILE A 124 8.09 -24.20 27.98
C ILE A 124 9.05 -25.40 27.83
N GLY A 125 8.92 -26.43 28.68
CA GLY A 125 9.72 -27.66 28.58
C GLY A 125 9.50 -28.44 27.28
N GLU A 126 8.39 -28.22 26.57
CA GLU A 126 8.10 -28.83 25.28
C GLU A 126 8.68 -28.02 24.10
N LEU A 127 9.03 -26.75 24.31
CA LEU A 127 9.42 -25.79 23.27
C LEU A 127 10.92 -25.53 23.29
N ALA A 128 11.51 -25.31 22.10
CA ALA A 128 12.86 -24.77 21.96
C ALA A 128 12.88 -23.27 22.28
N LEU A 129 14.07 -22.70 22.58
CA LEU A 129 14.22 -21.29 22.91
C LEU A 129 13.64 -20.35 21.84
N ASP A 130 13.96 -20.60 20.57
CA ASP A 130 13.49 -19.79 19.45
C ASP A 130 11.97 -19.85 19.31
N GLU A 131 11.37 -21.01 19.56
CA GLU A 131 9.91 -21.18 19.56
C GLU A 131 9.25 -20.40 20.70
N CYS A 132 9.86 -20.40 21.89
CA CYS A 132 9.36 -19.62 23.03
C CYS A 132 9.36 -18.11 22.74
N LEU A 133 10.34 -17.60 22.03
CA LEU A 133 10.43 -16.18 21.68
C LEU A 133 9.46 -15.76 20.59
N THR A 134 9.17 -16.64 19.64
CA THR A 134 8.32 -16.35 18.47
C THR A 134 6.86 -16.72 18.65
N SER A 135 6.54 -17.70 19.50
CA SER A 135 5.19 -18.29 19.63
C SER A 135 4.49 -17.92 20.93
N ARG A 136 4.66 -16.68 21.39
CA ARG A 136 4.06 -16.19 22.65
C ARG A 136 2.53 -16.37 22.69
N GLU A 137 1.84 -16.13 21.58
CA GLU A 137 0.38 -16.30 21.49
C GLU A 137 -0.07 -17.74 21.78
N ILE A 138 0.66 -18.72 21.27
CA ILE A 138 0.38 -20.13 21.50
C ILE A 138 0.57 -20.50 22.97
N ILE A 139 1.65 -19.96 23.59
CA ILE A 139 1.92 -20.15 25.03
C ILE A 139 0.79 -19.52 25.86
N ASN A 140 0.41 -18.28 25.57
CA ASN A 140 -0.66 -17.56 26.25
C ASN A 140 -1.98 -18.31 26.18
N GLU A 141 -2.36 -18.82 25.00
CA GLU A 141 -3.59 -19.55 24.82
C GLU A 141 -3.61 -20.92 25.53
N LYS A 142 -2.52 -21.68 25.44
CA LYS A 142 -2.38 -22.95 26.17
C LYS A 142 -2.44 -22.72 27.68
N MET A 143 -1.75 -21.69 28.19
CA MET A 143 -1.79 -21.32 29.60
C MET A 143 -3.21 -20.91 30.02
N ARG A 144 -3.85 -20.03 29.28
CA ARG A 144 -5.22 -19.59 29.54
C ARG A 144 -6.17 -20.77 29.68
N LYS A 145 -6.13 -21.70 28.70
CA LYS A 145 -7.02 -22.86 28.71
C LYS A 145 -6.84 -23.73 29.94
N ILE A 146 -5.60 -24.08 30.27
CA ILE A 146 -5.30 -24.95 31.42
C ILE A 146 -5.64 -24.25 32.74
N LEU A 147 -5.33 -22.95 32.86
CA LEU A 147 -5.63 -22.17 34.07
C LEU A 147 -7.13 -22.00 34.25
N ASP A 148 -7.89 -21.69 33.17
CA ASP A 148 -9.34 -21.51 33.20
C ASP A 148 -10.04 -22.80 33.66
N GLU A 149 -9.69 -23.95 33.06
CA GLU A 149 -10.23 -25.26 33.44
C GLU A 149 -9.93 -25.61 34.91
N ALA A 150 -8.73 -25.29 35.39
CA ALA A 150 -8.33 -25.61 36.76
C ALA A 150 -8.89 -24.65 37.82
N THR A 151 -9.23 -23.41 37.45
CA THR A 151 -9.74 -22.38 38.38
C THR A 151 -11.26 -22.30 38.41
N ASP A 152 -11.96 -22.93 37.46
CA ASP A 152 -13.43 -22.96 37.40
C ASP A 152 -14.08 -23.52 38.70
N PRO A 153 -13.58 -24.63 39.32
CA PRO A 153 -14.08 -25.11 40.62
C PRO A 153 -13.93 -24.09 41.79
N TRP A 154 -13.06 -23.12 41.62
CA TRP A 154 -12.84 -22.04 42.63
C TRP A 154 -13.71 -20.81 42.33
N GLY A 155 -14.57 -20.84 41.31
CA GLY A 155 -15.40 -19.72 40.91
C GLY A 155 -14.59 -18.57 40.30
N ILE A 156 -13.45 -18.86 39.68
CA ILE A 156 -12.58 -17.90 39.00
C ILE A 156 -12.54 -18.27 37.52
N LYS A 157 -12.78 -17.27 36.67
CA LYS A 157 -12.64 -17.38 35.24
C LYS A 157 -11.41 -16.62 34.77
N VAL A 158 -10.50 -17.32 34.11
CA VAL A 158 -9.30 -16.71 33.51
C VAL A 158 -9.61 -16.24 32.10
N ASN A 159 -9.69 -14.93 31.91
CA ASN A 159 -10.01 -14.34 30.61
C ASN A 159 -8.79 -14.36 29.69
N ARG A 160 -7.61 -14.00 30.22
CA ARG A 160 -6.39 -13.85 29.45
C ARG A 160 -5.16 -14.11 30.32
N VAL A 161 -4.15 -14.71 29.72
CA VAL A 161 -2.81 -14.87 30.28
C VAL A 161 -1.81 -14.28 29.32
N GLU A 162 -0.86 -13.52 29.80
CA GLU A 162 0.19 -12.95 28.97
C GLU A 162 1.56 -13.22 29.54
N VAL A 163 2.45 -13.67 28.70
CA VAL A 163 3.89 -13.73 28.98
C VAL A 163 4.46 -12.34 28.75
N LYS A 164 4.98 -11.73 29.82
CA LYS A 164 5.47 -10.36 29.84
C LYS A 164 6.90 -10.28 29.30
N ASN A 165 7.85 -10.91 29.99
CA ASN A 165 9.25 -10.95 29.60
C ASN A 165 9.73 -12.41 29.50
N ILE A 166 10.59 -12.67 28.52
CA ILE A 166 11.34 -13.91 28.39
C ILE A 166 12.81 -13.53 28.42
N LEU A 167 13.49 -13.87 29.50
CA LEU A 167 14.87 -13.46 29.76
C LEU A 167 15.79 -14.68 29.74
N PRO A 168 16.44 -14.98 28.59
CA PRO A 168 17.46 -16.02 28.51
C PRO A 168 18.73 -15.58 29.25
N PRO A 169 19.65 -16.50 29.59
CA PRO A 169 20.95 -16.20 30.16
C PRO A 169 21.72 -15.18 29.30
N LYS A 170 22.56 -14.39 29.96
CA LYS A 170 23.32 -13.31 29.32
C LYS A 170 24.16 -13.80 28.14
N ASP A 171 24.84 -14.92 28.29
CA ASP A 171 25.73 -15.48 27.26
C ASP A 171 24.94 -15.88 25.99
N ILE A 172 23.77 -16.49 26.17
CA ILE A 172 22.88 -16.86 25.07
C ILE A 172 22.34 -15.62 24.38
N ARG A 173 21.92 -14.62 25.15
CA ARG A 173 21.40 -13.35 24.60
C ARG A 173 22.47 -12.63 23.77
N GLU A 174 23.70 -12.53 24.26
CA GLU A 174 24.83 -11.93 23.53
C GLU A 174 25.15 -12.70 22.23
N ALA A 175 25.11 -14.03 22.27
CA ALA A 175 25.31 -14.87 21.09
C ALA A 175 24.20 -14.64 20.06
N MET A 176 22.93 -14.61 20.49
CA MET A 176 21.77 -14.32 19.62
C MET A 176 21.84 -12.91 19.02
N GLU A 177 22.22 -11.90 19.81
CA GLU A 177 22.39 -10.53 19.31
C GLU A 177 23.46 -10.47 18.21
N LYS A 178 24.60 -11.15 18.39
CA LYS A 178 25.65 -11.23 17.36
C LYS A 178 25.17 -11.94 16.10
N GLN A 179 24.49 -13.07 16.27
CA GLN A 179 23.91 -13.83 15.14
C GLN A 179 22.89 -12.98 14.37
N MET A 180 21.95 -12.35 15.07
CA MET A 180 20.93 -11.48 14.47
C MET A 180 21.54 -10.28 13.75
N ARG A 181 22.59 -9.69 14.31
CA ARG A 181 23.33 -8.60 13.65
C ARG A 181 23.97 -9.08 12.34
N ALA A 182 24.68 -10.20 12.38
CA ALA A 182 25.30 -10.77 11.18
C ALA A 182 24.27 -11.14 10.10
N GLU A 183 23.12 -11.67 10.51
CA GLU A 183 22.04 -12.00 9.58
C GLU A 183 21.41 -10.75 8.95
N ARG A 184 21.18 -9.69 9.75
CA ARG A 184 20.70 -8.40 9.24
C ARG A 184 21.69 -7.79 8.25
N GLU A 185 22.98 -7.78 8.57
CA GLU A 185 24.04 -7.28 7.66
C GLU A 185 24.09 -8.09 6.36
N LYS A 186 23.93 -9.40 6.44
CA LYS A 186 23.84 -10.26 5.25
C LYS A 186 22.62 -9.91 4.40
N ARG A 187 21.44 -9.81 5.02
CA ARG A 187 20.19 -9.44 4.32
C ARG A 187 20.30 -8.05 3.69
N GLU A 188 20.88 -7.08 4.41
CA GLU A 188 21.11 -5.72 3.90
C GLU A 188 21.98 -5.76 2.63
N LYS A 189 23.12 -6.47 2.67
CA LYS A 189 24.01 -6.58 1.50
C LYS A 189 23.34 -7.27 0.32
N VAL A 190 22.56 -8.33 0.57
CA VAL A 190 21.78 -9.00 -0.49
C VAL A 190 20.75 -8.06 -1.10
N LEU A 191 19.96 -7.37 -0.27
CA LEU A 191 18.92 -6.46 -0.72
C LEU A 191 19.50 -5.27 -1.50
N LEU A 192 20.64 -4.72 -1.05
CA LEU A 192 21.35 -3.67 -1.78
C LEU A 192 21.85 -4.16 -3.14
N ALA A 193 22.44 -5.36 -3.21
CA ALA A 193 22.91 -5.93 -4.46
C ALA A 193 21.76 -6.24 -5.43
N GLU A 194 20.64 -6.77 -4.94
CA GLU A 194 19.43 -6.98 -5.72
C GLU A 194 18.83 -5.66 -6.22
N GLY A 195 18.76 -4.64 -5.36
CA GLY A 195 18.32 -3.30 -5.73
C GLY A 195 19.18 -2.64 -6.80
N GLN A 196 20.51 -2.77 -6.69
CA GLN A 196 21.45 -2.28 -7.70
C GLN A 196 21.28 -3.02 -9.03
N LYS A 197 21.17 -4.36 -8.98
CA LYS A 197 20.91 -5.16 -10.18
C LYS A 197 19.60 -4.74 -10.86
N GLN A 198 18.52 -4.63 -10.10
CA GLN A 198 17.21 -4.25 -10.63
C GLN A 198 17.23 -2.83 -11.21
N SER A 199 17.91 -1.89 -10.53
CA SER A 199 18.09 -0.53 -11.03
C SER A 199 18.87 -0.51 -12.35
N ALA A 200 19.97 -1.26 -12.44
CA ALA A 200 20.76 -1.34 -13.67
C ALA A 200 19.96 -1.94 -14.85
N ILE A 201 19.15 -2.97 -14.58
CA ILE A 201 18.26 -3.57 -15.59
C ILE A 201 17.23 -2.54 -16.08
N LEU A 202 16.55 -1.85 -15.16
CA LEU A 202 15.54 -0.86 -15.52
C LEU A 202 16.12 0.32 -16.29
N VAL A 203 17.32 0.78 -15.93
CA VAL A 203 18.03 1.84 -16.67
C VAL A 203 18.35 1.35 -18.10
N ALA A 204 18.94 0.16 -18.24
CA ALA A 204 19.28 -0.39 -19.56
C ALA A 204 18.03 -0.64 -20.43
N GLU A 205 16.94 -1.10 -19.85
CA GLU A 205 15.65 -1.25 -20.54
C GLU A 205 15.08 0.11 -20.98
N GLY A 206 15.16 1.12 -20.09
CA GLY A 206 14.75 2.49 -20.40
C GLY A 206 15.57 3.13 -21.52
N GLU A 207 16.89 2.94 -21.51
CA GLU A 207 17.77 3.40 -22.60
C GLU A 207 17.47 2.71 -23.92
N LYS A 208 17.30 1.37 -23.90
CA LYS A 208 16.89 0.60 -25.07
C LYS A 208 15.56 1.09 -25.65
N GLN A 209 14.56 1.27 -24.80
CA GLN A 209 13.24 1.74 -25.23
C GLN A 209 13.30 3.15 -25.80
N SER A 210 14.08 4.04 -25.15
CA SER A 210 14.32 5.40 -25.66
C SER A 210 15.02 5.41 -27.01
N ALA A 211 16.01 4.54 -27.22
CA ALA A 211 16.70 4.40 -28.51
C ALA A 211 15.77 3.88 -29.61
N ILE A 212 14.93 2.89 -29.30
CA ILE A 212 13.93 2.37 -30.26
C ILE A 212 12.93 3.47 -30.65
N LEU A 213 12.36 4.18 -29.67
CA LEU A 213 11.41 5.26 -29.93
C LEU A 213 12.01 6.40 -30.74
N LYS A 214 13.29 6.76 -30.48
CA LYS A 214 13.99 7.75 -31.30
C LYS A 214 14.18 7.28 -32.75
N ALA A 215 14.63 6.03 -32.94
CA ALA A 215 14.81 5.48 -34.27
C ALA A 215 13.48 5.37 -35.06
N GLU A 216 12.39 5.02 -34.37
CA GLU A 216 11.06 5.02 -34.98
C GLU A 216 10.58 6.42 -35.37
N ALA A 217 10.80 7.41 -34.47
CA ALA A 217 10.47 8.80 -34.74
C ALA A 217 11.27 9.35 -35.93
N ASP A 218 12.58 9.10 -35.99
CA ASP A 218 13.44 9.51 -37.09
C ASP A 218 12.99 8.87 -38.40
N LYS A 219 12.69 7.58 -38.40
CA LYS A 219 12.12 6.87 -39.57
C LYS A 219 10.81 7.50 -40.02
N GLN A 220 9.90 7.77 -39.09
CA GLN A 220 8.60 8.38 -39.42
C GLN A 220 8.77 9.79 -39.98
N MET A 221 9.67 10.58 -39.40
CA MET A 221 10.02 11.91 -39.92
C MET A 221 10.62 11.85 -41.32
N ALA A 222 11.51 10.89 -41.57
CA ALA A 222 12.10 10.73 -42.92
C ALA A 222 11.05 10.33 -43.95
N ILE A 223 10.12 9.44 -43.61
CA ILE A 223 9.01 9.03 -44.50
C ILE A 223 8.10 10.22 -44.82
N LEU A 224 7.63 10.95 -43.75
CA LEU A 224 6.75 12.10 -43.93
C LEU A 224 7.41 13.22 -44.75
N ARG A 225 8.72 13.41 -44.56
CA ARG A 225 9.49 14.39 -45.36
C ARG A 225 9.56 13.99 -46.81
N ALA A 226 9.90 12.72 -47.12
CA ALA A 226 9.95 12.21 -48.46
C ALA A 226 8.57 12.24 -49.17
N GLU A 227 7.50 11.91 -48.45
CA GLU A 227 6.12 12.03 -48.96
C GLU A 227 5.75 13.48 -49.24
N GLY A 228 6.08 14.41 -48.33
CA GLY A 228 5.86 15.84 -48.51
C GLY A 228 6.62 16.41 -49.71
N GLU A 229 7.88 16.03 -49.88
CA GLU A 229 8.70 16.44 -51.04
C GLU A 229 8.14 15.87 -52.35
N ALA A 230 7.75 14.59 -52.35
CA ALA A 230 7.15 13.95 -53.55
C ALA A 230 5.81 14.59 -53.91
N GLU A 231 4.95 14.89 -52.92
CA GLU A 231 3.66 15.54 -53.20
C GLU A 231 3.85 16.99 -53.67
N SER A 232 4.78 17.74 -53.05
CA SER A 232 5.15 19.09 -53.52
C SER A 232 5.65 19.08 -54.96
N LEU A 233 6.54 18.14 -55.30
CA LEU A 233 7.06 17.98 -56.65
C LEU A 233 5.94 17.64 -57.65
N ARG A 234 5.05 16.73 -57.28
CA ARG A 234 3.87 16.40 -58.10
C ARG A 234 2.98 17.59 -58.34
N GLN A 235 2.70 18.42 -57.34
CA GLN A 235 1.88 19.61 -57.47
C GLN A 235 2.54 20.65 -58.37
N VAL A 236 3.86 20.86 -58.21
CA VAL A 236 4.62 21.78 -59.09
C VAL A 236 4.58 21.29 -60.52
N LYS A 237 4.86 20.02 -60.76
CA LYS A 237 4.85 19.45 -62.15
C LYS A 237 3.45 19.47 -62.76
N LYS A 238 2.39 19.25 -61.97
CA LYS A 238 1.02 19.39 -62.45
C LYS A 238 0.69 20.83 -62.82
N ALA A 239 1.09 21.80 -61.99
CA ALA A 239 0.87 23.22 -62.27
C ALA A 239 1.65 23.68 -63.54
N GLU A 240 2.93 23.20 -63.69
CA GLU A 240 3.69 23.43 -64.94
C GLU A 240 2.98 22.84 -66.17
N ALA A 241 2.52 21.60 -66.08
CA ALA A 241 1.80 20.95 -67.18
C ALA A 241 0.49 21.67 -67.55
N ASP A 242 -0.30 22.06 -66.53
CA ASP A 242 -1.53 22.82 -66.74
C ASP A 242 -1.24 24.21 -67.33
N SER A 243 -0.15 24.88 -66.90
CA SER A 243 0.30 26.15 -67.48
C SER A 243 0.69 25.99 -68.94
N ILE A 244 1.48 24.96 -69.29
CA ILE A 244 1.87 24.68 -70.66
C ILE A 244 0.63 24.37 -71.54
N ARG A 245 -0.33 23.61 -71.00
CA ARG A 245 -1.59 23.30 -71.62
C ARG A 245 -2.40 24.54 -71.96
N MET A 246 -2.56 25.44 -70.97
CA MET A 246 -3.25 26.71 -71.13
C MET A 246 -2.61 27.60 -72.19
N VAL A 247 -1.25 27.65 -72.16
CA VAL A 247 -0.52 28.39 -73.20
C VAL A 247 -0.76 27.79 -74.59
N LYS A 248 -0.68 26.47 -74.71
CA LYS A 248 -0.93 25.80 -76.02
C LYS A 248 -2.38 25.91 -76.46
N GLU A 249 -3.36 25.85 -75.61
CA GLU A 249 -4.76 26.09 -75.89
C GLU A 249 -4.99 27.55 -76.37
N ALA A 250 -4.35 28.52 -75.65
CA ALA A 250 -4.43 29.92 -76.06
C ALA A 250 -3.76 30.19 -77.44
N GLU A 251 -2.60 29.55 -77.71
CA GLU A 251 -1.94 29.60 -79.04
C GLU A 251 -2.83 29.01 -80.14
N ALA A 252 -3.45 27.85 -79.86
CA ALA A 252 -4.35 27.18 -80.81
C ALA A 252 -5.59 28.06 -81.10
N GLN A 253 -6.20 28.62 -80.09
CA GLN A 253 -7.30 29.55 -80.21
C GLN A 253 -6.90 30.81 -81.01
N GLY A 254 -5.69 31.33 -80.74
CA GLY A 254 -5.11 32.46 -81.47
C GLY A 254 -4.96 32.16 -82.95
N LEU A 255 -4.46 30.95 -83.31
CA LEU A 255 -4.31 30.46 -84.69
C LEU A 255 -5.66 30.28 -85.33
N GLU A 256 -6.65 29.70 -84.63
CA GLU A 256 -8.02 29.60 -85.16
C GLU A 256 -8.65 30.95 -85.46
N MET A 257 -8.48 31.94 -84.59
CA MET A 257 -8.96 33.31 -84.78
C MET A 257 -8.31 33.94 -86.04
N ILE A 258 -6.99 33.75 -86.21
CA ILE A 258 -6.26 34.23 -87.38
C ILE A 258 -6.79 33.54 -88.68
N ASN A 259 -7.02 32.25 -88.65
CA ASN A 259 -7.56 31.54 -89.81
C ASN A 259 -8.98 31.96 -90.13
N LYS A 260 -9.84 32.19 -89.16
CA LYS A 260 -11.23 32.68 -89.35
C LYS A 260 -11.25 34.13 -89.84
N ALA A 261 -10.30 34.93 -89.50
CA ALA A 261 -10.23 36.36 -89.93
C ALA A 261 -9.77 36.55 -91.34
N LYS A 262 -9.35 35.43 -92.09
CA LYS A 262 -8.85 35.49 -93.49
C LYS A 262 -8.00 36.74 -93.74
N PRO A 263 -6.83 36.92 -93.08
CA PRO A 263 -6.05 38.13 -93.20
C PRO A 263 -5.57 38.35 -94.62
N SER A 264 -5.56 39.61 -95.07
CA SER A 264 -5.06 40.00 -96.39
C SER A 264 -3.56 39.69 -96.50
N GLU A 265 -3.09 39.50 -97.77
CA GLU A 265 -1.65 39.19 -97.99
C GLU A 265 -0.71 40.26 -97.38
N ALA A 266 -1.16 41.52 -97.36
CA ALA A 266 -0.46 42.62 -96.67
C ALA A 266 -0.33 42.45 -95.17
N ALA A 267 -1.37 41.93 -94.48
CA ALA A 267 -1.35 41.68 -93.03
C ALA A 267 -0.49 40.51 -92.65
N LEU A 268 -0.41 39.48 -93.53
CA LEU A 268 0.52 38.35 -93.29
C LEU A 268 1.99 38.76 -93.48
N LYS A 269 2.30 39.67 -94.45
CA LYS A 269 3.63 40.22 -94.66
C LYS A 269 4.07 41.10 -93.46
N LEU A 270 3.15 41.87 -92.86
CA LEU A 270 3.42 42.67 -91.70
C LEU A 270 3.80 41.79 -90.46
N ARG A 271 3.00 40.71 -90.24
CA ARG A 271 3.32 39.74 -89.16
C ARG A 271 4.62 38.98 -89.35
N TYR A 272 4.95 38.70 -90.65
CA TYR A 272 6.25 38.13 -90.95
C TYR A 272 7.42 39.05 -90.57
N TYR A 273 7.30 40.33 -90.90
CA TYR A 273 8.31 41.32 -90.47
C TYR A 273 8.35 41.56 -88.99
N GLU A 274 7.21 41.46 -88.25
CA GLU A 274 7.20 41.52 -86.78
C GLU A 274 7.88 40.30 -86.14
N ALA A 275 7.67 39.09 -86.70
CA ALA A 275 8.30 37.87 -86.23
C ALA A 275 9.83 37.93 -86.54
N LEU A 276 10.28 38.45 -87.64
CA LEU A 276 11.66 38.67 -87.97
C LEU A 276 12.29 39.70 -87.01
N GLY A 277 11.58 40.78 -86.68
CA GLY A 277 12.02 41.77 -85.69
C GLY A 277 12.25 41.16 -84.30
N LYS A 278 11.31 40.29 -83.87
CA LYS A 278 11.45 39.60 -82.58
C LYS A 278 12.58 38.57 -82.57
N MET A 279 12.85 37.92 -83.74
CA MET A 279 14.04 37.05 -83.89
C MET A 279 15.34 37.84 -83.88
N ALA A 280 15.35 39.02 -84.45
CA ALA A 280 16.55 39.89 -84.45
C ALA A 280 16.90 40.45 -83.12
N ASP A 281 15.90 40.58 -82.19
CA ASP A 281 16.06 41.06 -80.82
C ASP A 281 16.47 39.93 -79.85
N GLY A 282 16.49 38.70 -80.30
CA GLY A 282 16.94 37.52 -79.52
C GLY A 282 18.45 37.50 -79.36
N LYS A 283 18.94 37.07 -78.21
CA LYS A 283 20.38 36.94 -77.83
C LYS A 283 21.15 35.87 -78.63
N ALA A 284 20.61 35.38 -79.76
CA ALA A 284 21.31 34.42 -80.57
C ALA A 284 22.31 35.05 -81.53
N THR A 285 23.56 34.60 -81.52
CA THR A 285 24.74 35.23 -82.18
C THR A 285 24.80 34.99 -83.67
N LYS A 286 24.02 34.08 -84.26
CA LYS A 286 23.97 33.85 -85.74
C LYS A 286 22.61 33.36 -86.13
N ILE A 287 21.90 34.08 -87.01
CA ILE A 287 20.65 33.63 -87.66
C ILE A 287 20.94 33.53 -89.12
N PHE A 288 20.93 32.30 -89.70
CA PHE A 288 21.00 32.02 -91.12
C PHE A 288 19.60 31.96 -91.71
N LEU A 289 19.22 32.92 -92.53
CA LEU A 289 17.98 32.92 -93.28
C LEU A 289 18.27 32.51 -94.69
N PRO A 290 17.68 31.41 -95.25
CA PRO A 290 17.81 31.03 -96.65
C PRO A 290 17.11 32.07 -97.53
N ALA A 291 17.71 32.42 -98.66
CA ALA A 291 17.23 33.47 -99.54
C ALA A 291 15.99 33.03 -100.39
N ASP A 292 15.68 31.73 -100.43
CA ASP A 292 14.53 31.22 -101.20
C ASP A 292 13.55 30.40 -100.33
N PHE A 293 12.49 31.05 -99.88
CA PHE A 293 11.46 30.48 -98.99
C PHE A 293 10.34 29.76 -99.79
N ASN A 294 10.47 29.55 -101.09
CA ASN A 294 9.42 28.94 -101.86
C ASN A 294 9.44 27.39 -101.99
N LYS A 295 10.34 26.69 -101.26
CA LYS A 295 10.36 25.25 -101.22
C LYS A 295 10.41 24.75 -99.78
N ILE A 296 9.22 24.35 -99.30
CA ILE A 296 8.98 23.75 -97.94
C ILE A 296 9.78 22.44 -97.66
N GLY A 297 10.66 22.03 -98.60
CA GLY A 297 11.42 20.78 -98.45
C GLY A 297 12.74 20.89 -97.66
N SER A 298 13.28 22.10 -97.38
CA SER A 298 14.58 22.27 -96.73
C SER A 298 14.56 22.53 -95.25
N ALA A 299 13.39 22.65 -94.62
CA ALA A 299 13.31 22.91 -93.14
C ALA A 299 13.73 21.70 -92.27
N ALA A 300 13.62 20.48 -92.85
CA ALA A 300 14.00 19.26 -92.11
C ALA A 300 15.52 19.05 -91.97
N SER A 301 16.33 19.66 -92.86
CA SER A 301 17.78 19.54 -92.80
C SER A 301 18.42 20.52 -91.77
N VAL A 302 17.82 21.73 -91.53
CA VAL A 302 18.30 22.71 -90.61
C VAL A 302 18.05 22.28 -89.16
N ILE A 303 16.94 21.62 -88.89
CA ILE A 303 16.64 21.08 -87.55
C ILE A 303 17.58 19.92 -87.18
N LYS A 304 18.09 19.16 -88.14
CA LYS A 304 18.97 18.02 -87.90
C LYS A 304 20.42 18.46 -87.58
N GLU A 305 20.83 19.66 -87.97
CA GLU A 305 22.17 20.21 -87.67
C GLU A 305 22.23 20.91 -86.35
N VAL A 306 21.13 21.58 -85.90
CA VAL A 306 21.06 22.29 -84.57
C VAL A 306 21.02 21.31 -83.41
N VAL A 307 20.43 20.09 -83.62
CA VAL A 307 20.34 19.06 -82.58
C VAL A 307 21.64 18.27 -82.37
N LYS A 308 22.63 18.46 -83.31
CA LYS A 308 23.89 17.70 -83.30
C LYS A 308 25.03 18.40 -82.56
N ASP A 309 24.88 19.68 -82.18
CA ASP A 309 25.90 20.47 -81.45
C ASP A 309 25.67 20.66 -80.00
N ASP A 310 24.66 19.99 -79.40
CA ASP A 310 24.43 19.93 -77.97
C ASP A 310 24.74 18.52 -77.45
N LYS A 311 26.00 18.15 -77.46
CA LYS A 311 26.58 17.08 -76.64
C LYS A 311 27.85 17.55 -75.98
#